data_57395abbedb4e341df0d7af5007d1f8a
#
_entry.id   57395abbedb4e341df0d7af5007d1f8a
#
_cell.length_a   1.000
_cell.length_b   1.000
_cell.length_c   1.000
_cell.angle_alpha   90.00
_cell.angle_beta   90.00
_cell.angle_gamma   90.00
#
_symmetry.space_group_name_H-M   'P 1'
#
loop_
_entity.id
_entity.type
_entity.pdbx_description
1 polymer ?
#
loop_
_entity_poly.entity_id
_entity_poly.type
_entity_poly.pdbx_seq_one_letter_code
_entity_poly.pdbx_strand_id
1 'polypeptide(L)'
;MKTGRMQKPGRVAMKNARDFLIVTNNPLLAQCMEDCYELSFFPDCSYREILVKVRDLVYVGHTLYTHPLSGSVKPNETPYKSIAVSKVPHAFSAEQAGIIAECILAADKFPPRTRALSEAVKRDFQLIDYTLLAGALEFDAAAGLSKIKNHE
;
A
#
# COMPACT_ATOMS: atom_id res chain seq x y z
N MET A 1 33.97 6.00 2.20
CA MET A 1 33.37 5.74 1.89
C MET A 1 32.92 5.51 1.61
N LYS A 2 32.61 5.40 1.67
CA LYS A 2 31.94 4.91 1.26
C LYS A 2 31.27 4.90 0.66
N THR A 3 31.31 4.85 0.66
CA THR A 3 30.65 4.63 0.10
C THR A 3 29.94 4.49 -0.44
N GLY A 4 29.77 4.92 -0.30
CA GLY A 4 28.89 4.77 -0.98
C GLY A 4 28.70 3.85 -1.70
N ARG A 5 28.74 3.29 -1.32
CA ARG A 5 28.55 2.48 -2.02
C ARG A 5 27.71 2.58 -2.84
N MET A 6 27.89 2.71 -3.50
CA MET A 6 27.19 2.86 -4.45
C MET A 6 26.34 1.88 -4.71
N GLN A 7 25.21 2.13 -4.68
CA GLN A 7 24.23 1.19 -5.02
C GLN A 7 24.21 0.90 -6.46
N LYS A 8 24.14 -0.33 -6.82
CA LYS A 8 23.91 -0.69 -8.19
C LYS A 8 22.46 -0.43 -8.52
N PRO A 9 22.14 0.06 -9.72
CA PRO A 9 20.76 0.36 -10.06
C PRO A 9 19.80 -0.78 -9.82
N GLY A 10 20.18 -1.99 -10.15
CA GLY A 10 19.30 -3.13 -9.95
C GLY A 10 19.06 -3.50 -8.49
N ARG A 11 19.87 -2.93 -7.63
CA ARG A 11 19.73 -3.24 -6.21
C ARG A 11 18.77 -2.34 -5.49
N VAL A 12 18.25 -1.35 -6.18
CA VAL A 12 17.20 -0.53 -5.60
C VAL A 12 16.05 -1.41 -5.14
N ALA A 13 15.86 -2.51 -5.84
CA ALA A 13 14.86 -3.47 -5.46
C ALA A 13 15.04 -4.03 -4.06
N MET A 14 16.27 -3.93 -3.55
CA MET A 14 16.58 -4.48 -2.25
C MET A 14 16.47 -3.44 -1.16
N LYS A 15 15.61 -2.46 -1.34
CA LYS A 15 15.39 -1.48 -0.29
C LYS A 15 15.07 -2.19 1.01
N ASN A 16 15.54 -1.59 2.07
CA ASN A 16 15.35 -2.18 3.38
C ASN A 16 13.88 -2.16 3.76
N ALA A 17 13.29 -3.34 3.85
CA ALA A 17 11.88 -3.46 4.19
C ALA A 17 11.56 -2.86 5.55
N ARG A 18 12.56 -2.76 6.44
CA ARG A 18 12.34 -2.15 7.75
C ARG A 18 12.10 -0.66 7.70
N ASP A 19 12.38 -0.04 6.56
CA ASP A 19 12.19 1.42 6.44
C ASP A 19 10.75 1.77 6.11
N PHE A 20 9.92 0.79 5.86
CA PHE A 20 8.54 1.02 5.41
C PHE A 20 7.53 0.45 6.38
N LEU A 21 6.40 1.13 6.43
CA LEU A 21 5.19 0.64 7.08
C LEU A 21 4.12 0.58 6.00
N ILE A 22 3.45 -0.56 5.87
CA ILE A 22 2.37 -0.70 4.90
C ILE A 22 1.04 -0.63 5.62
N VAL A 23 0.21 0.32 5.21
CA VAL A 23 -1.16 0.46 5.72
C VAL A 23 -2.08 -0.20 4.71
N THR A 24 -2.85 -1.18 5.14
CA THR A 24 -3.62 -2.00 4.22
C THR A 24 -4.88 -2.55 4.85
N ASN A 25 -5.89 -2.75 4.02
CA ASN A 25 -7.08 -3.53 4.41
C ASN A 25 -7.15 -4.84 3.62
N ASN A 26 -6.09 -5.19 2.89
CA ASN A 26 -6.09 -6.33 1.98
C ASN A 26 -5.55 -7.56 2.67
N PRO A 27 -6.39 -8.58 2.93
CA PRO A 27 -5.91 -9.77 3.65
C PRO A 27 -4.89 -10.59 2.86
N LEU A 28 -4.98 -10.61 1.54
CA LEU A 28 -4.00 -11.34 0.74
C LEU A 28 -2.62 -10.69 0.88
N LEU A 29 -2.56 -9.37 0.77
CA LEU A 29 -1.31 -8.66 0.91
C LEU A 29 -0.71 -8.90 2.29
N ALA A 30 -1.55 -8.85 3.33
CA ALA A 30 -1.07 -9.08 4.69
C ALA A 30 -0.42 -10.45 4.82
N GLN A 31 -1.05 -11.48 4.28
CA GLN A 31 -0.50 -12.84 4.34
C GLN A 31 0.81 -12.96 3.56
N CYS A 32 0.88 -12.30 2.40
CA CYS A 32 2.05 -12.42 1.53
C CYS A 32 3.25 -11.65 2.06
N MET A 33 3.04 -10.57 2.78
CA MET A 33 4.12 -9.63 3.12
C MET A 33 4.42 -9.53 4.61
N GLU A 34 3.66 -10.20 5.48
CA GLU A 34 3.79 -9.99 6.92
C GLU A 34 5.16 -10.40 7.45
N ASP A 35 5.86 -11.31 6.78
CA ASP A 35 7.18 -11.74 7.23
C ASP A 35 8.27 -10.77 6.81
N CYS A 36 7.99 -9.88 5.87
CA CYS A 36 9.00 -9.00 5.28
C CYS A 36 8.85 -7.55 5.66
N TYR A 37 7.62 -7.11 5.92
CA TYR A 37 7.32 -5.70 6.18
C TYR A 37 6.52 -5.57 7.45
N GLU A 38 6.64 -4.41 8.08
CA GLU A 38 5.73 -4.06 9.16
C GLU A 38 4.40 -3.61 8.53
N LEU A 39 3.30 -4.15 9.03
CA LEU A 39 1.98 -3.87 8.48
C LEU A 39 1.09 -3.27 9.55
N SER A 40 0.30 -2.28 9.15
CA SER A 40 -0.88 -1.86 9.90
C SER A 40 -2.08 -2.38 9.12
N PHE A 41 -2.63 -3.50 9.55
CA PHE A 41 -3.67 -4.20 8.83
C PHE A 41 -5.02 -3.93 9.46
N PHE A 42 -5.92 -3.39 8.65
CA PHE A 42 -7.27 -3.00 9.09
C PHE A 42 -8.31 -3.64 8.16
N PRO A 43 -8.61 -4.92 8.35
CA PRO A 43 -9.46 -5.64 7.40
C PRO A 43 -10.89 -5.09 7.30
N ASP A 44 -11.35 -4.39 8.33
CA ASP A 44 -12.71 -3.86 8.33
C ASP A 44 -12.81 -2.43 7.82
N CYS A 45 -11.67 -1.81 7.47
CA CYS A 45 -11.68 -0.45 6.94
C CYS A 45 -12.02 -0.45 5.47
N SER A 46 -12.75 0.58 5.05
CA SER A 46 -13.02 0.82 3.64
C SER A 46 -11.79 1.42 2.97
N TYR A 47 -11.86 1.49 1.64
CA TYR A 47 -10.83 2.17 0.84
C TYR A 47 -10.58 3.58 1.38
N ARG A 48 -11.67 4.34 1.58
CA ARG A 48 -11.54 5.72 2.07
C ARG A 48 -10.95 5.76 3.46
N GLU A 49 -11.34 4.84 4.31
CA GLU A 49 -10.82 4.82 5.68
C GLU A 49 -9.33 4.54 5.70
N ILE A 50 -8.82 3.73 4.77
CA ILE A 50 -7.37 3.53 4.65
C ILE A 50 -6.68 4.85 4.27
N LEU A 51 -7.27 5.60 3.32
CA LEU A 51 -6.70 6.91 2.95
C LEU A 51 -6.66 7.84 4.14
N VAL A 52 -7.70 7.84 4.98
CA VAL A 52 -7.75 8.70 6.16
C VAL A 52 -6.69 8.30 7.17
N LYS A 53 -6.48 7.00 7.37
CA LYS A 53 -5.43 6.54 8.28
C LYS A 53 -4.04 6.95 7.80
N VAL A 54 -3.82 6.90 6.49
CA VAL A 54 -2.55 7.35 5.92
C VAL A 54 -2.42 8.87 6.08
N ARG A 55 -3.52 9.62 5.89
CA ARG A 55 -3.48 11.06 6.11
C ARG A 55 -3.01 11.39 7.52
N ASP A 56 -3.53 10.67 8.51
CA ASP A 56 -3.16 10.93 9.89
C ASP A 56 -1.67 10.66 10.12
N LEU A 57 -1.12 9.62 9.50
CA LEU A 57 0.31 9.34 9.58
C LEU A 57 1.13 10.42 8.90
N VAL A 58 0.69 10.88 7.73
CA VAL A 58 1.41 11.94 7.02
C VAL A 58 1.41 13.22 7.83
N TYR A 59 0.32 13.51 8.53
CA TYR A 59 0.23 14.72 9.35
C TYR A 59 1.21 14.70 10.52
N VAL A 60 1.59 13.54 11.02
CA VAL A 60 2.61 13.47 12.06
C VAL A 60 4.02 13.22 11.51
N GLY A 61 4.19 13.26 10.19
CA GLY A 61 5.51 13.29 9.60
C GLY A 61 5.92 12.06 8.80
N HIS A 62 5.08 11.03 8.71
CA HIS A 62 5.41 9.90 7.85
C HIS A 62 5.37 10.33 6.39
N THR A 63 6.30 9.82 5.60
CA THR A 63 6.44 10.19 4.19
C THR A 63 5.81 9.12 3.32
N LEU A 64 4.99 9.54 2.35
CA LEU A 64 4.43 8.62 1.38
C LEU A 64 5.55 8.03 0.53
N TYR A 65 5.58 6.72 0.40
CA TYR A 65 6.49 6.04 -0.49
C TYR A 65 5.79 5.65 -1.79
N THR A 66 4.55 5.17 -1.68
CA THR A 66 3.74 4.86 -2.86
C THR A 66 2.62 5.89 -2.97
N HIS A 67 2.19 6.15 -4.20
CA HIS A 67 1.11 7.11 -4.40
C HIS A 67 -0.19 6.53 -3.82
N PRO A 68 -0.98 7.34 -3.10
CA PRO A 68 -2.21 6.83 -2.47
C PRO A 68 -3.27 6.34 -3.42
N LEU A 69 -3.28 6.79 -4.67
CA LEU A 69 -4.25 6.32 -5.64
C LEU A 69 -3.55 5.52 -6.72
N SER A 70 -4.22 4.47 -7.18
CA SER A 70 -3.75 3.67 -8.29
C SER A 70 -4.40 4.17 -9.57
N GLY A 71 -3.61 4.27 -10.65
CA GLY A 71 -4.15 4.64 -11.94
C GLY A 71 -4.92 3.51 -12.61
N SER A 72 -4.76 2.28 -12.14
CA SER A 72 -5.33 1.11 -12.80
C SER A 72 -6.74 0.78 -12.36
N VAL A 73 -7.10 1.12 -11.12
CA VAL A 73 -8.39 0.74 -10.56
C VAL A 73 -8.98 1.95 -9.84
N LYS A 74 -10.23 2.25 -10.13
CA LYS A 74 -10.89 3.39 -9.54
C LYS A 74 -11.28 3.11 -8.09
N PRO A 75 -11.32 4.16 -7.25
CA PRO A 75 -11.61 3.97 -5.82
C PRO A 75 -12.95 3.31 -5.52
N ASN A 76 -13.92 3.39 -6.43
CA ASN A 76 -15.21 2.77 -6.21
C ASN A 76 -15.33 1.41 -6.88
N GLU A 77 -14.28 0.95 -7.58
CA GLU A 77 -14.29 -0.37 -8.19
C GLU A 77 -13.79 -1.44 -7.22
N THR A 78 -12.83 -1.09 -6.38
CA THR A 78 -12.22 -2.04 -5.46
C THR A 78 -12.44 -1.59 -4.02
N PRO A 79 -12.67 -2.53 -3.10
CA PRO A 79 -12.69 -2.20 -1.67
C PRO A 79 -11.30 -2.13 -1.05
N TYR A 80 -10.26 -2.56 -1.76
CA TYR A 80 -8.93 -2.74 -1.16
C TYR A 80 -7.98 -1.63 -1.52
N LYS A 81 -7.20 -1.20 -0.51
CA LYS A 81 -6.17 -0.19 -0.72
C LYS A 81 -4.98 -0.48 0.19
N SER A 82 -3.79 -0.36 -0.37
CA SER A 82 -2.55 -0.55 0.38
C SER A 82 -1.59 0.55 0.01
N ILE A 83 -0.97 1.16 1.03
CA ILE A 83 -0.08 2.31 0.83
C ILE A 83 1.12 2.11 1.72
N ALA A 84 2.31 2.30 1.15
CA ALA A 84 3.55 2.25 1.92
C ALA A 84 3.97 3.68 2.30
N VAL A 85 4.30 3.84 3.58
CA VAL A 85 4.83 5.10 4.09
C VAL A 85 6.13 4.80 4.81
N SER A 86 6.90 5.86 5.14
CA SER A 86 8.09 5.67 5.95
C SER A 86 7.68 5.13 7.31
N LYS A 87 8.48 4.22 7.87
CA LYS A 87 8.18 3.66 9.17
C LYS A 87 8.37 4.71 10.27
N VAL A 88 9.35 5.56 10.09
CA VAL A 88 9.71 6.58 11.08
C VAL A 88 9.17 7.92 10.62
N PRO A 89 8.50 8.68 11.50
CA PRO A 89 8.06 10.02 11.11
C PRO A 89 9.24 10.98 11.04
N HIS A 90 9.10 11.92 10.13
CA HIS A 90 10.06 13.01 9.95
C HIS A 90 9.34 14.33 10.23
N ALA A 91 9.91 15.44 9.80
CA ALA A 91 9.24 16.72 9.95
C ALA A 91 7.98 16.76 9.07
N PHE A 92 6.95 17.45 9.54
CA PHE A 92 5.74 17.62 8.76
C PHE A 92 6.05 18.24 7.40
N SER A 93 5.45 17.70 6.37
CA SER A 93 5.60 18.20 5.01
C SER A 93 4.25 18.63 4.47
N ALA A 94 4.12 19.93 4.16
CA ALA A 94 2.88 20.44 3.56
C ALA A 94 2.65 19.82 2.20
N GLU A 95 3.72 19.52 1.45
CA GLU A 95 3.58 18.87 0.16
C GLU A 95 2.95 17.50 0.28
N GLN A 96 3.45 16.70 1.22
CA GLN A 96 2.93 15.36 1.45
C GLN A 96 1.47 15.42 1.92
N ALA A 97 1.18 16.34 2.83
CA ALA A 97 -0.19 16.53 3.32
C ALA A 97 -1.12 16.92 2.18
N GLY A 98 -0.66 17.74 1.26
CA GLY A 98 -1.44 18.13 0.10
C GLY A 98 -1.75 16.94 -0.82
N ILE A 99 -0.77 16.06 -1.02
CA ILE A 99 -0.96 14.90 -1.88
C ILE A 99 -2.06 14.00 -1.33
N ILE A 100 -2.00 13.67 -0.04
CA ILE A 100 -3.00 12.75 0.51
C ILE A 100 -4.38 13.41 0.57
N ALA A 101 -4.43 14.71 0.86
CA ALA A 101 -5.70 15.43 0.89
C ALA A 101 -6.36 15.42 -0.49
N GLU A 102 -5.58 15.66 -1.55
CA GLU A 102 -6.10 15.64 -2.91
C GLU A 102 -6.57 14.24 -3.30
N CYS A 103 -5.88 13.21 -2.83
CA CYS A 103 -6.29 11.85 -3.12
C CYS A 103 -7.63 11.52 -2.48
N ILE A 104 -7.87 11.99 -1.25
CA ILE A 104 -9.15 11.77 -0.60
C ILE A 104 -10.26 12.49 -1.35
N LEU A 105 -10.02 13.75 -1.75
CA LEU A 105 -10.99 14.49 -2.53
C LEU A 105 -11.28 13.81 -3.85
N ALA A 106 -10.26 13.31 -4.53
CA ALA A 106 -10.45 12.63 -5.81
C ALA A 106 -11.26 11.34 -5.62
N ALA A 107 -10.97 10.59 -4.57
CA ALA A 107 -11.73 9.37 -4.28
C ALA A 107 -13.19 9.68 -4.00
N ASP A 108 -13.45 10.79 -3.32
CA ASP A 108 -14.82 11.18 -2.97
C ASP A 108 -15.65 11.59 -4.17
N LYS A 109 -15.02 11.83 -5.32
CA LYS A 109 -15.76 12.17 -6.54
C LYS A 109 -16.44 10.98 -7.18
N PHE A 110 -16.02 9.76 -6.82
CA PHE A 110 -16.63 8.56 -7.38
C PHE A 110 -17.84 8.18 -6.55
N PRO A 111 -18.97 7.80 -7.22
CA PRO A 111 -20.15 7.40 -6.46
C PRO A 111 -19.89 6.11 -5.69
N PRO A 112 -20.54 5.94 -4.54
CA PRO A 112 -20.37 4.71 -3.78
C PRO A 112 -20.86 3.51 -4.57
N ARG A 113 -20.24 2.37 -4.31
CA ARG A 113 -20.67 1.13 -4.91
C ARG A 113 -22.04 0.76 -4.38
N THR A 114 -22.94 0.40 -5.30
CA THR A 114 -24.29 0.01 -4.91
C THR A 114 -24.49 -1.49 -4.89
N ARG A 115 -23.54 -2.25 -5.44
CA ARG A 115 -23.69 -3.69 -5.57
C ARG A 115 -22.58 -4.40 -4.80
N ALA A 116 -22.96 -5.44 -4.05
CA ALA A 116 -21.98 -6.25 -3.34
C ALA A 116 -21.13 -7.03 -4.32
N LEU A 117 -19.88 -7.26 -3.97
CA LEU A 117 -18.97 -8.05 -4.78
C LEU A 117 -19.01 -9.50 -4.37
N SER A 118 -18.91 -10.41 -5.34
CA SER A 118 -18.75 -11.83 -5.05
C SER A 118 -17.39 -12.09 -4.42
N GLU A 119 -17.25 -13.24 -3.77
CA GLU A 119 -15.96 -13.60 -3.18
C GLU A 119 -14.87 -13.75 -4.24
N ALA A 120 -15.24 -14.27 -5.42
CA ALA A 120 -14.28 -14.42 -6.51
C ALA A 120 -13.76 -13.07 -6.97
N VAL A 121 -14.67 -12.09 -7.14
CA VAL A 121 -14.28 -10.76 -7.58
C VAL A 121 -13.43 -10.07 -6.49
N LYS A 122 -13.79 -10.26 -5.23
CA LYS A 122 -12.98 -9.71 -4.15
C LYS A 122 -11.56 -10.25 -4.19
N ARG A 123 -11.41 -11.56 -4.43
CA ARG A 123 -10.06 -12.14 -4.52
C ARG A 123 -9.28 -11.54 -5.69
N ASP A 124 -9.95 -11.29 -6.80
CA ASP A 124 -9.28 -10.65 -7.94
C ASP A 124 -8.79 -9.26 -7.58
N PHE A 125 -9.61 -8.46 -6.88
CA PHE A 125 -9.19 -7.12 -6.47
C PHE A 125 -8.08 -7.18 -5.42
N GLN A 126 -8.10 -8.19 -4.54
CA GLN A 126 -7.01 -8.38 -3.60
C GLN A 126 -5.70 -8.65 -4.33
N LEU A 127 -5.75 -9.49 -5.36
CA LEU A 127 -4.56 -9.81 -6.14
C LEU A 127 -4.04 -8.59 -6.89
N ILE A 128 -4.94 -7.80 -7.48
CA ILE A 128 -4.53 -6.59 -8.19
C ILE A 128 -3.85 -5.61 -7.24
N ASP A 129 -4.47 -5.34 -6.09
CA ASP A 129 -3.89 -4.41 -5.12
C ASP A 129 -2.53 -4.91 -4.63
N TYR A 130 -2.43 -6.19 -4.33
CA TYR A 130 -1.17 -6.79 -3.89
C TYR A 130 -0.08 -6.64 -4.95
N THR A 131 -0.38 -6.99 -6.21
CA THR A 131 0.64 -6.95 -7.25
C THR A 131 1.06 -5.52 -7.57
N LEU A 132 0.14 -4.56 -7.48
CA LEU A 132 0.49 -3.16 -7.70
C LEU A 132 1.44 -2.66 -6.61
N LEU A 133 1.15 -2.95 -5.35
CA LEU A 133 2.04 -2.52 -4.28
C LEU A 133 3.38 -3.26 -4.34
N ALA A 134 3.35 -4.57 -4.59
CA ALA A 134 4.58 -5.35 -4.72
C ALA A 134 5.46 -4.78 -5.82
N GLY A 135 4.87 -4.40 -6.95
CA GLY A 135 5.64 -3.78 -8.03
C GLY A 135 6.29 -2.48 -7.62
N ALA A 136 5.56 -1.63 -6.90
CA ALA A 136 6.09 -0.36 -6.43
C ALA A 136 7.22 -0.55 -5.43
N LEU A 137 7.17 -1.59 -4.62
CA LEU A 137 8.20 -1.90 -3.64
C LEU A 137 9.29 -2.80 -4.20
N GLU A 138 9.14 -3.26 -5.43
CA GLU A 138 10.07 -4.20 -6.06
C GLU A 138 10.16 -5.49 -5.26
N PHE A 139 9.05 -5.91 -4.71
CA PHE A 139 8.90 -7.15 -3.96
C PHE A 139 8.50 -8.27 -4.91
N ASP A 140 9.04 -9.46 -4.69
CA ASP A 140 8.73 -10.61 -5.54
C ASP A 140 7.33 -11.13 -5.20
N ALA A 141 6.34 -10.70 -5.98
CA ALA A 141 4.94 -11.06 -5.72
C ALA A 141 4.73 -12.57 -5.79
N ALA A 142 5.39 -13.24 -6.72
CA ALA A 142 5.22 -14.68 -6.88
C ALA A 142 5.73 -15.44 -5.65
N ALA A 143 6.83 -14.98 -5.06
CA ALA A 143 7.36 -15.62 -3.86
C ALA A 143 6.38 -15.50 -2.69
N GLY A 144 5.74 -14.35 -2.54
CA GLY A 144 4.74 -14.17 -1.49
C GLY A 144 3.54 -15.08 -1.67
N LEU A 145 3.09 -15.25 -2.92
CA LEU A 145 1.98 -16.15 -3.20
C LEU A 145 2.35 -17.61 -2.96
N SER A 146 3.58 -17.98 -3.28
CA SER A 146 4.04 -19.34 -3.03
C SER A 146 4.03 -19.69 -1.56
N LYS A 147 4.34 -18.73 -0.71
CA LYS A 147 4.28 -18.92 0.73
C LYS A 147 2.89 -19.36 1.18
N ILE A 148 1.85 -18.75 0.62
CA ILE A 148 0.48 -19.09 0.99
C ILE A 148 0.13 -20.49 0.52
N LYS A 149 0.51 -20.84 -0.71
CA LYS A 149 0.24 -22.17 -1.24
C LYS A 149 0.88 -23.26 -0.40
N ASN A 150 2.06 -22.98 0.14
CA ASN A 150 2.77 -23.98 0.93
C ASN A 150 2.12 -24.22 2.28
N HIS A 151 1.19 -23.37 2.70
CA HIS A 151 0.51 -23.51 3.98
C HIS A 151 -0.90 -24.05 3.82
N GLU A 152 -1.32 -24.30 2.61
CA GLU A 152 -2.60 -24.94 2.35
C GLU A 152 -2.43 -26.44 2.28
#